data_75667624d7ece0676a3d9ca5ba76484b
#
_entry.id   75667624d7ece0676a3d9ca5ba76484b
#
_cell.length_a   1.000
_cell.length_b   1.000
_cell.length_c   1.000
_cell.angle_alpha   90.00
_cell.angle_beta   90.00
_cell.angle_gamma   90.00
#
_symmetry.space_group_name_H-M   'P 1'
#
loop_
_entity.id
_entity.type
_entity.pdbx_description
1 polymer ?
#
loop_
_entity_poly.entity_id
_entity_poly.type
_entity_poly.pdbx_seq_one_letter_code
_entity_poly.pdbx_strand_id
1 'polypeptide(L)'
;MNGRKRIAKAATLIAFTALMLGAATGARAANWCGGGLWVDAMAGSYHIHPDKDFEQFNPGLGIECWPGDTWALTAGGFRNSLRRPSWYGGAVWAPEFLHWGYVRLAAMGGIISGYNYGNWGLGHNHTIGPVAAPIVMVAYKRVGVNFIVIPPIPSDDLPFTIGFQLRVKF
;
A
#
# COMPACT_ATOMS: atom_id res chain seq x y z
N MET A 1 -29.50 22.02 2.30
CA MET A 1 -28.09 22.11 1.84
C MET A 1 -27.03 22.06 2.97
N ASN A 2 -27.38 21.96 4.24
CA ASN A 2 -26.42 22.07 5.37
C ASN A 2 -25.89 20.73 5.94
N GLY A 3 -26.50 19.59 5.62
CA GLY A 3 -26.07 18.29 6.18
C GLY A 3 -24.76 17.75 5.60
N ARG A 4 -24.55 17.90 4.29
CA ARG A 4 -23.32 17.38 3.63
C ARG A 4 -22.03 18.07 4.07
N LYS A 5 -22.08 19.37 4.40
CA LYS A 5 -20.92 20.13 4.90
C LYS A 5 -20.51 19.75 6.34
N ARG A 6 -21.45 19.27 7.15
CA ARG A 6 -21.16 18.80 8.53
C ARG A 6 -20.50 17.42 8.53
N ILE A 7 -20.90 16.53 7.63
CA ILE A 7 -20.31 15.19 7.50
C ILE A 7 -18.87 15.26 6.99
N ALA A 8 -18.57 16.13 6.01
CA ALA A 8 -17.23 16.31 5.50
C ALA A 8 -16.25 16.85 6.57
N LYS A 9 -16.70 17.82 7.40
CA LYS A 9 -15.88 18.35 8.50
C LYS A 9 -15.62 17.31 9.60
N ALA A 10 -16.60 16.47 9.92
CA ALA A 10 -16.45 15.39 10.90
C ALA A 10 -15.48 14.32 10.41
N ALA A 11 -15.54 13.93 9.14
CA ALA A 11 -14.61 12.96 8.55
C ALA A 11 -13.17 13.47 8.53
N THR A 12 -12.94 14.75 8.23
CA THR A 12 -11.61 15.37 8.27
C THR A 12 -11.05 15.45 9.68
N LEU A 13 -11.88 15.73 10.68
CA LEU A 13 -11.46 15.80 12.09
C LEU A 13 -11.11 14.40 12.63
N ILE A 14 -11.86 13.37 12.26
CA ILE A 14 -11.61 11.98 12.66
C ILE A 14 -10.30 11.47 12.03
N ALA A 15 -10.03 11.80 10.77
CA ALA A 15 -8.77 11.43 10.11
C ALA A 15 -7.57 12.11 10.76
N PHE A 16 -7.70 13.38 11.18
CA PHE A 16 -6.62 14.11 11.85
C PHE A 16 -6.39 13.61 13.28
N THR A 17 -7.45 13.22 13.99
CA THR A 17 -7.34 12.66 15.35
C THR A 17 -6.74 11.26 15.34
N ALA A 18 -7.08 10.43 14.35
CA ALA A 18 -6.48 9.10 14.18
C ALA A 18 -4.97 9.19 13.86
N LEU A 19 -4.56 10.20 13.08
CA LEU A 19 -3.14 10.44 12.77
C LEU A 19 -2.36 10.88 14.02
N MET A 20 -3.00 11.65 14.94
CA MET A 20 -2.36 12.12 16.18
C MET A 20 -2.35 11.06 17.29
N LEU A 21 -3.33 10.15 17.38
CA LEU A 21 -3.29 9.03 18.31
C LEU A 21 -2.23 7.98 17.90
N GLY A 22 -1.93 7.83 16.63
CA GLY A 22 -0.84 6.99 16.13
C GLY A 22 0.55 7.43 16.61
N ALA A 23 0.73 8.72 16.87
CA ALA A 23 2.00 9.28 17.35
C ALA A 23 2.34 8.85 18.81
N ALA A 24 1.33 8.64 19.65
CA ALA A 24 1.55 8.27 21.05
C ALA A 24 1.89 6.78 21.28
N THR A 25 1.46 5.90 20.37
CA THR A 25 1.81 4.46 20.41
C THR A 25 3.13 4.16 19.69
N GLY A 26 3.68 5.12 18.97
CA GLY A 26 4.91 5.00 18.17
C GLY A 26 6.18 4.75 18.99
N ALA A 27 6.21 5.11 20.27
CA ALA A 27 7.43 5.00 21.08
C ALA A 27 7.87 3.55 21.36
N ARG A 28 6.95 2.56 21.38
CA ARG A 28 7.31 1.14 21.53
C ARG A 28 7.55 0.44 20.19
N ALA A 29 6.84 0.84 19.13
CA ALA A 29 7.08 0.36 17.79
C ALA A 29 8.43 0.86 17.23
N ALA A 30 8.88 2.04 17.66
CA ALA A 30 10.16 2.62 17.26
C ALA A 30 11.37 1.74 17.59
N ASN A 31 11.33 0.95 18.68
CA ASN A 31 12.43 0.04 19.03
C ASN A 31 12.52 -1.18 18.11
N TRP A 32 11.41 -1.63 17.53
CA TRP A 32 11.39 -2.78 16.62
C TRP A 32 11.60 -2.37 15.17
N CYS A 33 11.18 -1.16 14.79
CA CYS A 33 11.36 -0.59 13.47
C CYS A 33 12.54 0.39 13.44
N GLY A 34 13.74 -0.05 13.88
CA GLY A 34 14.92 0.80 14.02
C GLY A 34 15.36 1.52 12.75
N GLY A 35 15.09 0.96 11.57
CA GLY A 35 15.25 1.61 10.26
C GLY A 35 14.14 2.62 9.92
N GLY A 36 13.02 2.56 10.62
CA GLY A 36 11.88 3.49 10.52
C GLY A 36 10.53 2.82 10.43
N LEU A 37 9.55 3.51 10.99
CA LEU A 37 8.15 3.22 10.80
C LEU A 37 7.58 4.20 9.76
N TRP A 38 6.97 3.68 8.70
CA TRP A 38 6.31 4.48 7.68
C TRP A 38 4.81 4.21 7.69
N VAL A 39 4.05 5.25 7.48
CA VAL A 39 2.61 5.17 7.19
C VAL A 39 2.41 5.48 5.72
N ASP A 40 1.66 4.63 5.06
CA ASP A 40 1.43 4.67 3.63
C ASP A 40 -0.04 5.04 3.35
N ALA A 41 -0.26 5.97 2.44
CA ALA A 41 -1.56 6.30 1.90
C ALA A 41 -1.63 5.84 0.44
N MET A 42 -2.53 4.88 0.15
CA MET A 42 -2.81 4.48 -1.22
C MET A 42 -3.46 5.64 -1.95
N ALA A 43 -2.87 6.08 -3.07
CA ALA A 43 -3.34 7.24 -3.81
C ALA A 43 -4.14 6.82 -5.05
N GLY A 44 -3.67 5.81 -5.76
CA GLY A 44 -4.34 5.35 -6.97
C GLY A 44 -3.54 4.35 -7.77
N SER A 45 -4.04 4.01 -8.95
CA SER A 45 -3.38 3.13 -9.90
C SER A 45 -3.60 3.58 -11.33
N TYR A 46 -2.65 3.25 -12.19
CA TYR A 46 -2.73 3.44 -13.63
C TYR A 46 -2.68 2.08 -14.32
N HIS A 47 -3.70 1.78 -15.12
CA HIS A 47 -3.83 0.53 -15.85
C HIS A 47 -3.34 0.71 -17.28
N ILE A 48 -2.46 -0.18 -17.74
CA ILE A 48 -1.89 -0.12 -19.09
C ILE A 48 -2.76 -0.94 -20.03
N HIS A 49 -3.32 -0.30 -21.06
CA HIS A 49 -4.24 -0.90 -22.05
C HIS A 49 -5.39 -1.68 -21.40
N PRO A 50 -6.23 -1.03 -20.59
CA PRO A 50 -7.34 -1.71 -19.94
C PRO A 50 -8.43 -2.08 -20.95
N ASP A 51 -8.94 -3.31 -20.87
CA ASP A 51 -10.06 -3.78 -21.72
C ASP A 51 -11.42 -3.37 -21.14
N LYS A 52 -11.45 -2.88 -19.89
CA LYS A 52 -12.65 -2.43 -19.19
C LYS A 52 -12.35 -1.25 -18.26
N ASP A 53 -13.39 -0.63 -17.73
CA ASP A 53 -13.28 0.50 -16.81
C ASP A 53 -12.86 0.02 -15.41
N PHE A 54 -11.60 0.29 -15.04
CA PHE A 54 -11.04 0.05 -13.71
C PHE A 54 -11.06 1.32 -12.87
N GLU A 55 -11.34 1.17 -11.58
CA GLU A 55 -11.21 2.27 -10.62
C GLU A 55 -9.73 2.66 -10.47
N GLN A 56 -9.41 3.91 -10.74
CA GLN A 56 -8.05 4.43 -10.62
C GLN A 56 -7.78 5.08 -9.26
N PHE A 57 -8.82 5.51 -8.55
CA PHE A 57 -8.69 6.02 -7.19
C PHE A 57 -8.88 4.89 -6.19
N ASN A 58 -7.78 4.47 -5.54
CA ASN A 58 -7.72 3.32 -4.66
C ASN A 58 -7.39 3.74 -3.21
N PRO A 59 -8.30 4.44 -2.52
CA PRO A 59 -8.03 4.96 -1.19
C PRO A 59 -7.76 3.83 -0.19
N GLY A 60 -6.74 4.01 0.62
CA GLY A 60 -6.34 3.04 1.62
C GLY A 60 -5.20 3.53 2.49
N LEU A 61 -4.89 2.75 3.51
CA LEU A 61 -3.79 3.01 4.43
C LEU A 61 -2.99 1.74 4.66
N GLY A 62 -1.70 1.91 4.86
CA GLY A 62 -0.76 0.85 5.19
C GLY A 62 0.32 1.33 6.14
N ILE A 63 1.12 0.39 6.57
CA ILE A 63 2.30 0.62 7.38
C ILE A 63 3.48 -0.20 6.85
N GLU A 64 4.68 0.33 6.97
CA GLU A 64 5.92 -0.40 6.78
C GLU A 64 6.79 -0.25 8.02
N CYS A 65 7.20 -1.38 8.58
CA CYS A 65 8.14 -1.46 9.70
C CYS A 65 9.48 -1.98 9.19
N TRP A 66 10.50 -1.16 9.27
CA TRP A 66 11.87 -1.46 8.86
C TRP A 66 12.72 -1.78 10.09
N PRO A 67 12.99 -3.05 10.44
CA PRO A 67 13.92 -3.41 11.52
C PRO A 67 15.35 -2.93 11.26
N GLY A 68 15.73 -2.87 10.00
CA GLY A 68 17.00 -2.35 9.48
C GLY A 68 16.76 -1.67 8.13
N ASP A 69 17.80 -1.59 7.29
CA ASP A 69 17.73 -0.85 6.04
C ASP A 69 17.34 -1.70 4.82
N THR A 70 17.43 -3.02 4.91
CA THR A 70 17.25 -3.94 3.77
C THR A 70 15.87 -4.57 3.69
N TRP A 71 15.23 -4.83 4.82
CA TRP A 71 13.95 -5.51 4.91
C TRP A 71 12.92 -4.71 5.67
N ALA A 72 11.68 -4.79 5.21
CA ALA A 72 10.54 -4.30 5.97
C ALA A 72 9.43 -5.36 6.02
N LEU A 73 8.62 -5.29 7.07
CA LEU A 73 7.29 -5.88 7.10
C LEU A 73 6.28 -4.81 6.70
N THR A 74 5.31 -5.19 5.88
CA THR A 74 4.27 -4.26 5.42
C THR A 74 2.90 -4.89 5.53
N ALA A 75 1.90 -4.09 5.87
CA ALA A 75 0.51 -4.48 5.86
C ALA A 75 -0.39 -3.27 5.61
N GLY A 76 -1.56 -3.49 5.02
CA GLY A 76 -2.51 -2.42 4.76
C GLY A 76 -3.83 -2.89 4.23
N GLY A 77 -4.75 -1.92 4.07
CA GLY A 77 -6.06 -2.13 3.48
C GLY A 77 -6.42 -0.98 2.54
N PHE A 78 -7.09 -1.30 1.45
CA PHE A 78 -7.47 -0.34 0.42
C PHE A 78 -8.69 -0.80 -0.36
N ARG A 79 -9.28 0.11 -1.13
CA ARG A 79 -10.27 -0.23 -2.15
C ARG A 79 -9.54 -0.52 -3.46
N ASN A 80 -9.64 -1.74 -3.98
CA ASN A 80 -8.93 -2.13 -5.18
C ASN A 80 -9.58 -1.60 -6.48
N SER A 81 -8.93 -1.81 -7.61
CA SER A 81 -9.41 -1.36 -8.93
C SER A 81 -10.69 -2.01 -9.41
N LEU A 82 -11.12 -3.10 -8.77
CA LEU A 82 -12.41 -3.75 -8.99
C LEU A 82 -13.49 -3.25 -8.02
N ARG A 83 -13.22 -2.15 -7.30
CA ARG A 83 -14.11 -1.52 -6.29
C ARG A 83 -14.40 -2.41 -5.08
N ARG A 84 -13.55 -3.43 -4.82
CA ARG A 84 -13.68 -4.34 -3.67
C ARG A 84 -12.76 -3.91 -2.52
N PRO A 85 -13.13 -4.15 -1.26
CA PRO A 85 -12.20 -4.01 -0.15
C PRO A 85 -11.10 -5.07 -0.26
N SER A 86 -9.86 -4.64 -0.08
CA SER A 86 -8.66 -5.48 -0.12
C SER A 86 -7.78 -5.19 1.07
N TRP A 87 -7.06 -6.20 1.52
CA TRP A 87 -5.97 -6.08 2.46
C TRP A 87 -4.75 -6.84 1.92
N TYR A 88 -3.58 -6.45 2.37
CA TYR A 88 -2.33 -7.12 2.04
C TYR A 88 -1.45 -7.21 3.28
N GLY A 89 -0.53 -8.17 3.26
CA GLY A 89 0.53 -8.32 4.25
C GLY A 89 1.70 -9.07 3.64
N GLY A 90 2.91 -8.66 4.00
CA GLY A 90 4.10 -9.27 3.43
C GLY A 90 5.40 -8.62 3.88
N ALA A 91 6.45 -8.87 3.11
CA ALA A 91 7.77 -8.30 3.30
C ALA A 91 8.23 -7.53 2.07
N VAL A 92 8.99 -6.47 2.31
CA VAL A 92 9.69 -5.70 1.27
C VAL A 92 11.18 -5.97 1.41
N TRP A 93 11.81 -6.31 0.32
CA TRP A 93 13.27 -6.43 0.19
C TRP A 93 13.81 -5.28 -0.63
N ALA A 94 14.68 -4.48 -0.05
CA ALA A 94 15.26 -3.29 -0.67
C ALA A 94 16.77 -3.27 -0.39
N PRO A 95 17.58 -3.97 -1.20
CA PRO A 95 19.01 -4.09 -0.97
C PRO A 95 19.74 -2.76 -1.23
N GLU A 96 20.83 -2.54 -0.49
CA GLU A 96 21.59 -1.29 -0.55
C GLU A 96 22.22 -1.05 -1.91
N PHE A 97 22.64 -2.09 -2.63
CA PHE A 97 23.22 -1.95 -3.97
C PHE A 97 22.22 -1.48 -5.06
N LEU A 98 20.93 -1.43 -4.74
CA LEU A 98 19.84 -0.86 -5.56
C LEU A 98 19.35 0.49 -5.01
N HIS A 99 20.24 1.24 -4.35
CA HIS A 99 19.94 2.54 -3.77
C HIS A 99 20.83 3.62 -4.38
N TRP A 100 20.22 4.64 -4.99
CA TRP A 100 20.91 5.77 -5.64
C TRP A 100 20.27 7.09 -5.20
N GLY A 101 20.91 7.78 -4.29
CA GLY A 101 20.43 9.06 -3.77
C GLY A 101 19.02 8.95 -3.15
N TYR A 102 18.02 9.47 -3.83
CA TYR A 102 16.63 9.46 -3.36
C TYR A 102 15.82 8.27 -3.89
N VAL A 103 16.39 7.49 -4.80
CA VAL A 103 15.70 6.40 -5.49
C VAL A 103 16.22 5.06 -4.99
N ARG A 104 15.32 4.14 -4.68
CA ARG A 104 15.63 2.78 -4.28
C ARG A 104 14.72 1.80 -5.00
N LEU A 105 15.31 0.75 -5.57
CA LEU A 105 14.54 -0.36 -6.11
C LEU A 105 14.34 -1.42 -5.02
N ALA A 106 13.14 -1.96 -4.98
CA ALA A 106 12.72 -2.97 -4.02
C ALA A 106 11.82 -4.01 -4.67
N ALA A 107 11.58 -5.09 -3.96
CA ALA A 107 10.57 -6.09 -4.31
C ALA A 107 9.72 -6.40 -3.08
N MET A 108 8.42 -6.51 -3.28
CA MET A 108 7.45 -6.95 -2.27
C MET A 108 7.04 -8.39 -2.56
N GLY A 109 6.93 -9.20 -1.51
CA GLY A 109 6.33 -10.52 -1.55
C GLY A 109 5.39 -10.72 -0.37
N GLY A 110 4.25 -11.39 -0.60
CA GLY A 110 3.28 -11.59 0.47
C GLY A 110 1.97 -12.18 -0.02
N ILE A 111 0.89 -11.83 0.67
CA ILE A 111 -0.48 -12.20 0.35
C ILE A 111 -1.34 -10.95 0.21
N ILE A 112 -2.35 -11.04 -0.65
CA ILE A 112 -3.33 -9.98 -0.87
C ILE A 112 -4.72 -10.59 -1.03
N SER A 113 -5.75 -9.84 -0.65
CA SER A 113 -7.14 -10.23 -0.81
C SER A 113 -7.87 -9.36 -1.84
N GLY A 114 -9.08 -9.77 -2.21
CA GLY A 114 -10.00 -8.96 -3.04
C GLY A 114 -9.86 -9.20 -4.54
N TYR A 115 -8.97 -10.10 -4.96
CA TYR A 115 -8.81 -10.54 -6.35
C TYR A 115 -9.19 -12.01 -6.50
N ASN A 116 -9.63 -12.40 -7.68
CA ASN A 116 -9.93 -13.80 -7.97
C ASN A 116 -8.66 -14.53 -8.41
N TYR A 117 -8.25 -15.53 -7.66
CA TYR A 117 -7.07 -16.34 -7.96
C TYR A 117 -7.43 -17.71 -8.57
N GLY A 118 -8.71 -17.95 -8.88
CA GLY A 118 -9.15 -19.24 -9.38
C GLY A 118 -8.73 -20.38 -8.44
N ASN A 119 -8.24 -21.48 -8.99
CA ASN A 119 -7.84 -22.66 -8.21
C ASN A 119 -6.61 -22.44 -7.29
N TRP A 120 -5.89 -21.32 -7.44
CA TRP A 120 -4.71 -20.97 -6.63
C TRP A 120 -5.07 -20.11 -5.41
N GLY A 121 -6.31 -19.63 -5.35
CA GLY A 121 -6.77 -18.76 -4.28
C GLY A 121 -7.11 -19.52 -3.01
N LEU A 122 -6.83 -18.90 -1.88
CA LEU A 122 -7.23 -19.33 -0.55
C LEU A 122 -8.57 -18.68 -0.15
N GLY A 123 -9.21 -19.24 0.88
CA GLY A 123 -10.50 -18.77 1.37
C GLY A 123 -11.69 -19.33 0.60
N HIS A 124 -12.88 -19.10 1.14
CA HIS A 124 -14.13 -19.69 0.63
C HIS A 124 -14.44 -19.31 -0.84
N ASN A 125 -14.00 -18.13 -1.28
CA ASN A 125 -14.26 -17.61 -2.63
C ASN A 125 -12.97 -17.47 -3.46
N HIS A 126 -11.87 -18.11 -3.09
CA HIS A 126 -10.58 -18.03 -3.78
C HIS A 126 -10.07 -16.59 -3.97
N THR A 127 -10.37 -15.70 -3.03
CA THR A 127 -10.08 -14.27 -3.13
C THR A 127 -8.80 -13.82 -2.41
N ILE A 128 -8.07 -14.75 -1.81
CA ILE A 128 -6.78 -14.49 -1.15
C ILE A 128 -5.71 -15.24 -1.94
N GLY A 129 -4.68 -14.56 -2.36
CA GLY A 129 -3.60 -15.18 -3.11
C GLY A 129 -2.23 -14.54 -2.88
N PRO A 130 -1.18 -15.13 -3.44
CA PRO A 130 0.15 -14.57 -3.38
C PRO A 130 0.24 -13.27 -4.18
N VAL A 131 1.10 -12.36 -3.72
CA VAL A 131 1.48 -11.16 -4.46
C VAL A 131 3.00 -11.04 -4.46
N ALA A 132 3.54 -10.70 -5.63
CA ALA A 132 4.92 -10.29 -5.79
C ALA A 132 4.96 -9.10 -6.73
N ALA A 133 5.62 -8.02 -6.31
CA ALA A 133 5.64 -6.78 -7.07
C ALA A 133 6.98 -6.06 -6.92
N PRO A 134 7.64 -5.68 -8.01
CA PRO A 134 8.70 -4.69 -7.99
C PRO A 134 8.18 -3.33 -7.52
N ILE A 135 9.02 -2.60 -6.79
CA ILE A 135 8.71 -1.28 -6.28
C ILE A 135 9.85 -0.33 -6.62
N VAL A 136 9.51 0.84 -7.15
CA VAL A 136 10.42 1.98 -7.21
C VAL A 136 10.05 2.91 -6.06
N MET A 137 10.94 3.04 -5.09
CA MET A 137 10.77 3.89 -3.92
C MET A 137 11.52 5.19 -4.15
N VAL A 138 10.84 6.32 -4.01
CA VAL A 138 11.48 7.64 -4.05
C VAL A 138 11.20 8.32 -2.71
N ALA A 139 12.24 8.71 -1.99
CA ALA A 139 12.06 9.33 -0.69
C ALA A 139 13.03 10.51 -0.48
N TYR A 140 12.52 11.57 0.14
CA TYR A 140 13.30 12.68 0.62
C TYR A 140 12.97 12.94 2.08
N LYS A 141 13.97 12.79 2.97
CA LYS A 141 13.79 12.90 4.42
C LYS A 141 12.70 11.95 4.94
N ARG A 142 11.56 12.51 5.35
CA ARG A 142 10.45 11.78 5.97
C ARG A 142 9.26 11.56 5.04
N VAL A 143 9.35 11.96 3.77
CA VAL A 143 8.27 11.80 2.81
C VAL A 143 8.76 11.04 1.58
N GLY A 144 7.88 10.25 0.98
CA GLY A 144 8.23 9.49 -0.20
C GLY A 144 7.01 9.03 -0.98
N VAL A 145 7.30 8.40 -2.12
CA VAL A 145 6.32 7.76 -2.99
C VAL A 145 6.85 6.38 -3.37
N ASN A 146 5.98 5.39 -3.31
CA ASN A 146 6.20 4.07 -3.89
C ASN A 146 5.42 3.96 -5.20
N PHE A 147 6.10 3.50 -6.24
CA PHE A 147 5.51 3.07 -7.51
C PHE A 147 5.58 1.55 -7.52
N ILE A 148 4.41 0.91 -7.39
CA ILE A 148 4.29 -0.54 -7.25
C ILE A 148 3.90 -1.10 -8.62
N VAL A 149 4.73 -1.96 -9.18
CA VAL A 149 4.49 -2.60 -10.47
C VAL A 149 3.72 -3.89 -10.25
N ILE A 150 2.45 -3.89 -10.63
CA ILE A 150 1.53 -5.01 -10.44
C ILE A 150 1.40 -5.77 -11.76
N PRO A 151 1.84 -7.06 -11.81
CA PRO A 151 1.69 -7.87 -12.99
C PRO A 151 0.22 -8.17 -13.29
N PRO A 152 -0.12 -8.55 -14.54
CA PRO A 152 -1.47 -8.92 -14.89
C PRO A 152 -2.02 -10.05 -14.03
N ILE A 153 -3.31 -9.97 -13.68
CA ILE A 153 -4.07 -11.05 -13.01
C ILE A 153 -5.15 -11.51 -13.99
N PRO A 154 -4.90 -12.55 -14.80
CA PRO A 154 -5.79 -12.94 -15.89
C PRO A 154 -7.20 -13.35 -15.43
N SER A 155 -7.32 -13.95 -14.25
CA SER A 155 -8.62 -14.40 -13.69
C SER A 155 -9.56 -13.26 -13.28
N ASP A 156 -9.05 -12.03 -13.19
CA ASP A 156 -9.83 -10.79 -12.96
C ASP A 156 -9.75 -9.83 -14.15
N ASP A 157 -9.13 -10.24 -15.27
CA ASP A 157 -8.81 -9.40 -16.44
C ASP A 157 -8.02 -8.14 -16.04
N LEU A 158 -7.29 -8.20 -14.92
CA LEU A 158 -6.50 -7.06 -14.47
C LEU A 158 -5.26 -6.92 -15.36
N PRO A 159 -5.10 -5.79 -16.09
CA PRO A 159 -3.92 -5.57 -16.92
C PRO A 159 -2.70 -5.21 -16.07
N PHE A 160 -1.57 -5.05 -16.74
CA PHE A 160 -0.37 -4.50 -16.11
C PHE A 160 -0.69 -3.12 -15.50
N THR A 161 -0.40 -2.96 -14.22
CA THR A 161 -0.86 -1.81 -13.44
C THR A 161 0.29 -1.19 -12.66
N ILE A 162 0.33 0.13 -12.57
CA ILE A 162 1.25 0.86 -11.70
C ILE A 162 0.42 1.46 -10.56
N GLY A 163 0.66 1.00 -9.34
CA GLY A 163 0.08 1.54 -8.13
C GLY A 163 0.91 2.69 -7.56
N PHE A 164 0.26 3.68 -6.97
CA PHE A 164 0.87 4.86 -6.35
C PHE A 164 0.54 4.90 -4.87
N GLN A 165 1.57 5.05 -4.04
CA GLN A 165 1.46 5.07 -2.60
C GLN A 165 2.33 6.18 -2.04
N LEU A 166 1.70 7.16 -1.37
CA LEU A 166 2.41 8.18 -0.61
C LEU A 166 2.84 7.61 0.74
N ARG A 167 4.01 7.98 1.24
CA ARG A 167 4.53 7.46 2.50
C ARG A 167 5.16 8.55 3.36
N VAL A 168 4.97 8.42 4.67
CA VAL A 168 5.54 9.35 5.67
C VAL A 168 6.22 8.56 6.78
N LYS A 169 7.47 8.94 7.10
CA LYS A 169 8.29 8.31 8.15
C LYS A 169 8.06 8.98 9.51
N PHE A 170 7.90 8.17 10.54
CA PHE A 170 7.78 8.56 11.94
C PHE A 170 9.03 8.25 12.74
#